data_c9bc01814258ec6e0718676b1695e183
#
_entry.id   c9bc01814258ec6e0718676b1695e183
#
_cell.length_a   1.000
_cell.length_b   1.000
_cell.length_c   1.000
_cell.angle_alpha   90.00
_cell.angle_beta   90.00
_cell.angle_gamma   90.00
#
_symmetry.space_group_name_H-M   'P 1'
#
loop_
_entity.id
_entity.type
_entity.pdbx_description
1 polymer ?
#
loop_
_entity_poly.entity_id
_entity_poly.type
_entity_poly.pdbx_seq_one_letter_code
_entity_poly.pdbx_strand_id
1 'polypeptide(L)'
;MRNNSGFTLIELLIAMAIAAILAAVALPAYTSYMTRGRVPEATANLMAKRVKMEQFFQDNRTYAGAPAGDADASTSKYFDFSALDDGGTDTRSATGYTLYARGKGAMAGFTYTINQASAKSSTVTGVSGWTGNAGCWVTKGGGQC
;
A
#
# COMPACT_ATOMS: atom_id res chain seq x y z
N MET A 1 -27.16 49.47 23.56
CA MET A 1 -26.63 49.48 22.15
C MET A 1 -25.53 48.43 22.06
N ARG A 2 -25.73 47.41 21.25
CA ARG A 2 -24.69 46.36 21.02
C ARG A 2 -23.79 46.87 19.90
N ASN A 3 -22.52 47.16 20.22
CA ASN A 3 -21.51 47.47 19.23
C ASN A 3 -21.21 46.21 18.44
N ASN A 4 -21.67 46.13 17.21
CA ASN A 4 -21.22 45.12 16.24
C ASN A 4 -19.90 45.61 15.65
N SER A 5 -18.77 45.16 16.21
CA SER A 5 -17.46 45.33 15.56
C SER A 5 -17.36 44.30 14.45
N GLY A 6 -17.37 44.73 13.20
CA GLY A 6 -17.11 43.87 12.03
C GLY A 6 -15.59 43.58 11.90
N PHE A 7 -15.25 42.43 11.28
CA PHE A 7 -13.85 42.12 10.95
C PHE A 7 -13.28 43.10 9.92
N THR A 8 -12.03 43.46 10.13
CA THR A 8 -11.27 44.30 9.17
C THR A 8 -10.77 43.42 8.01
N LEU A 9 -10.60 44.02 6.83
CA LEU A 9 -10.08 43.35 5.65
C LEU A 9 -8.67 42.78 5.88
N ILE A 10 -7.83 43.52 6.62
CA ILE A 10 -6.47 43.08 6.96
C ILE A 10 -6.45 41.90 7.91
N GLU A 11 -7.36 41.81 8.85
CA GLU A 11 -7.49 40.70 9.78
C GLU A 11 -7.87 39.42 9.05
N LEU A 12 -8.77 39.49 8.05
CA LEU A 12 -9.14 38.36 7.22
C LEU A 12 -7.96 37.92 6.33
N LEU A 13 -7.20 38.84 5.77
CA LEU A 13 -6.00 38.53 4.98
C LEU A 13 -4.94 37.79 5.81
N ILE A 14 -4.68 38.26 7.04
CA ILE A 14 -3.73 37.61 7.94
C ILE A 14 -4.20 36.22 8.33
N ALA A 15 -5.48 36.04 8.64
CA ALA A 15 -6.04 34.74 8.97
C ALA A 15 -5.92 33.75 7.80
N MET A 16 -6.19 34.19 6.57
CA MET A 16 -6.02 33.37 5.37
C MET A 16 -4.55 33.01 5.11
N ALA A 17 -3.63 33.93 5.32
CA ALA A 17 -2.19 33.69 5.14
C ALA A 17 -1.68 32.61 6.14
N ILE A 18 -2.10 32.72 7.41
CA ILE A 18 -1.74 31.72 8.44
C ILE A 18 -2.35 30.37 8.10
N ALA A 19 -3.62 30.31 7.72
CA ALA A 19 -4.29 29.07 7.33
C ALA A 19 -3.60 28.41 6.12
N ALA A 20 -3.17 29.17 5.13
CA ALA A 20 -2.45 28.66 3.97
C ALA A 20 -1.10 28.02 4.35
N ILE A 21 -0.34 28.67 5.24
CA ILE A 21 0.96 28.16 5.73
C ILE A 21 0.75 26.85 6.51
N LEU A 22 -0.23 26.81 7.40
CA LEU A 22 -0.55 25.60 8.17
C LEU A 22 -1.01 24.44 7.25
N ALA A 23 -1.85 24.72 6.26
CA ALA A 23 -2.31 23.73 5.30
C ALA A 23 -1.15 23.16 4.46
N ALA A 24 -0.19 23.97 4.06
CA ALA A 24 0.97 23.53 3.28
C ALA A 24 1.81 22.47 4.00
N VAL A 25 1.87 22.50 5.32
CA VAL A 25 2.58 21.50 6.14
C VAL A 25 1.67 20.33 6.52
N ALA A 26 0.41 20.59 6.83
CA ALA A 26 -0.52 19.59 7.32
C ALA A 26 -0.93 18.56 6.24
N LEU A 27 -1.15 19.00 4.98
CA LEU A 27 -1.62 18.12 3.91
C LEU A 27 -0.66 16.98 3.58
N PRO A 28 0.67 17.19 3.36
CA PRO A 28 1.59 16.09 3.09
C PRO A 28 1.74 15.12 4.28
N ALA A 29 1.71 15.64 5.51
CA ALA A 29 1.75 14.81 6.70
C ALA A 29 0.51 13.91 6.82
N TYR A 30 -0.67 14.46 6.54
CA TYR A 30 -1.93 13.72 6.54
C TYR A 30 -1.97 12.61 5.48
N THR A 31 -1.56 12.91 4.24
CA THR A 31 -1.53 11.90 3.16
C THR A 31 -0.57 10.77 3.48
N SER A 32 0.61 11.07 4.01
CA SER A 32 1.57 10.06 4.46
C SER A 32 1.02 9.18 5.59
N TYR A 33 0.33 9.78 6.56
CA TYR A 33 -0.34 9.04 7.63
C TYR A 33 -1.40 8.07 7.10
N MET A 34 -2.26 8.54 6.20
CA MET A 34 -3.30 7.72 5.58
C MET A 34 -2.71 6.57 4.76
N THR A 35 -1.63 6.81 4.01
CA THR A 35 -0.92 5.77 3.26
C THR A 35 -0.38 4.68 4.19
N ARG A 36 0.29 5.07 5.28
CA ARG A 36 0.78 4.12 6.29
C ARG A 36 -0.32 3.25 6.88
N GLY A 37 -1.48 3.82 7.15
CA GLY A 37 -2.65 3.09 7.70
C GLY A 37 -3.20 2.02 6.74
N ARG A 38 -2.94 2.13 5.43
CA ARG A 38 -3.40 1.18 4.41
C ARG A 38 -2.41 0.05 4.12
N VAL A 39 -1.12 0.24 4.40
CA VAL A 39 -0.08 -0.80 4.17
C VAL A 39 -0.40 -2.13 4.87
N PRO A 40 -0.89 -2.16 6.13
CA PRO A 40 -1.25 -3.39 6.80
C PRO A 40 -2.28 -4.24 6.05
N GLU A 41 -3.16 -3.64 5.26
CA GLU A 41 -4.15 -4.36 4.45
C GLU A 41 -3.47 -5.24 3.39
N ALA A 42 -2.44 -4.73 2.70
CA ALA A 42 -1.64 -5.52 1.77
C ALA A 42 -0.87 -6.62 2.47
N THR A 43 -0.14 -6.28 3.53
CA THR A 43 0.78 -7.21 4.19
C THR A 43 0.07 -8.32 4.95
N ALA A 44 -1.06 -8.02 5.61
CA ALA A 44 -1.86 -9.02 6.30
C ALA A 44 -2.51 -10.02 5.31
N ASN A 45 -3.06 -9.51 4.19
CA ASN A 45 -3.64 -10.38 3.17
C ASN A 45 -2.59 -11.24 2.46
N LEU A 46 -1.40 -10.70 2.16
CA LEU A 46 -0.30 -11.49 1.62
C LEU A 46 0.12 -12.61 2.58
N MET A 47 0.21 -12.32 3.87
CA MET A 47 0.52 -13.36 4.88
C MET A 47 -0.56 -14.42 4.97
N ALA A 48 -1.85 -14.03 4.95
CA ALA A 48 -2.96 -14.97 4.96
C ALA A 48 -2.98 -15.86 3.70
N LYS A 49 -2.75 -15.26 2.52
CA LYS A 49 -2.65 -16.01 1.26
C LYS A 49 -1.45 -16.96 1.26
N ARG A 50 -0.30 -16.52 1.79
CA ARG A 50 0.87 -17.38 1.96
C ARG A 50 0.57 -18.63 2.79
N VAL A 51 -0.09 -18.49 3.92
CA VAL A 51 -0.49 -19.66 4.74
C VAL A 51 -1.32 -20.65 3.93
N LYS A 52 -2.27 -20.17 3.12
CA LYS A 52 -3.09 -21.01 2.25
C LYS A 52 -2.27 -21.68 1.13
N MET A 53 -1.23 -21.01 0.60
CA MET A 53 -0.29 -21.60 -0.35
C MET A 53 0.47 -22.76 0.27
N GLU A 54 0.96 -22.62 1.49
CA GLU A 54 1.68 -23.67 2.21
C GLU A 54 0.74 -24.86 2.55
N GLN A 55 -0.50 -24.60 2.95
CA GLN A 55 -1.51 -25.64 3.16
C GLN A 55 -1.77 -26.44 1.88
N PHE A 56 -1.97 -25.73 0.76
CA PHE A 56 -2.15 -26.39 -0.54
C PHE A 56 -0.95 -27.26 -0.93
N PHE A 57 0.27 -26.78 -0.68
CA PHE A 57 1.49 -27.54 -0.95
C PHE A 57 1.59 -28.81 -0.09
N GLN A 58 1.17 -28.79 1.16
CA GLN A 58 1.18 -29.98 2.01
C GLN A 58 0.28 -31.09 1.45
N ASP A 59 -0.87 -30.72 0.89
CA ASP A 59 -1.84 -31.65 0.35
C ASP A 59 -1.47 -32.13 -1.07
N ASN A 60 -0.92 -31.25 -1.91
CA ASN A 60 -0.73 -31.48 -3.34
C ASN A 60 0.74 -31.65 -3.76
N ARG A 61 1.70 -31.33 -2.89
CA ARG A 61 3.15 -31.34 -3.17
C ARG A 61 3.57 -30.43 -4.33
N THR A 62 2.78 -29.41 -4.61
CA THR A 62 3.04 -28.39 -5.63
C THR A 62 2.32 -27.11 -5.27
N TYR A 63 2.83 -25.96 -5.72
CA TYR A 63 2.11 -24.68 -5.67
C TYR A 63 1.34 -24.39 -6.96
N ALA A 64 1.61 -25.14 -8.03
CA ALA A 64 0.93 -24.95 -9.31
C ALA A 64 -0.58 -25.12 -9.15
N GLY A 65 -1.35 -24.12 -9.58
CA GLY A 65 -2.81 -24.12 -9.48
C GLY A 65 -3.37 -23.85 -8.09
N ALA A 66 -2.55 -23.48 -7.10
CA ALA A 66 -3.03 -23.14 -5.76
C ALA A 66 -4.02 -21.95 -5.79
N PRO A 67 -5.28 -22.09 -5.33
CA PRO A 67 -6.31 -21.04 -5.46
C PRO A 67 -5.97 -19.74 -4.75
N ALA A 68 -5.13 -19.77 -3.71
CA ALA A 68 -4.71 -18.58 -3.01
C ALA A 68 -3.86 -17.61 -3.85
N GLY A 69 -3.31 -18.10 -4.98
CA GLY A 69 -2.60 -17.29 -5.97
C GLY A 69 -3.46 -16.76 -7.10
N ASP A 70 -4.75 -17.09 -7.15
CA ASP A 70 -5.66 -16.55 -8.18
C ASP A 70 -5.88 -15.06 -8.02
N ALA A 71 -6.23 -14.41 -9.12
CA ALA A 71 -6.51 -12.98 -9.15
C ALA A 71 -7.68 -12.63 -8.23
N ASP A 72 -7.46 -11.68 -7.34
CA ASP A 72 -8.42 -11.27 -6.33
C ASP A 72 -8.43 -9.75 -6.20
N ALA A 73 -9.41 -9.12 -6.81
CA ALA A 73 -9.64 -7.68 -6.79
C ALA A 73 -10.73 -7.27 -5.78
N SER A 74 -11.33 -8.22 -5.07
CA SER A 74 -12.50 -8.01 -4.23
C SER A 74 -12.20 -7.97 -2.74
N THR A 75 -11.18 -8.67 -2.28
CA THR A 75 -10.82 -8.77 -0.85
C THR A 75 -10.40 -7.43 -0.26
N SER A 76 -9.81 -6.52 -1.04
CA SER A 76 -9.32 -5.23 -0.58
C SER A 76 -9.85 -4.09 -1.43
N LYS A 77 -10.12 -2.96 -0.77
CA LYS A 77 -10.43 -1.70 -1.46
C LYS A 77 -9.19 -1.06 -2.10
N TYR A 78 -8.01 -1.33 -1.57
CA TYR A 78 -6.79 -0.62 -1.92
C TYR A 78 -5.76 -1.47 -2.64
N PHE A 79 -5.95 -2.81 -2.69
CA PHE A 79 -5.00 -3.72 -3.32
C PHE A 79 -5.69 -4.83 -4.09
N ASP A 80 -5.10 -5.19 -5.21
CA ASP A 80 -5.39 -6.41 -5.97
C ASP A 80 -4.30 -7.44 -5.68
N PHE A 81 -4.70 -8.68 -5.44
CA PHE A 81 -3.78 -9.77 -5.11
C PHE A 81 -3.74 -10.79 -6.26
N SER A 82 -2.56 -11.32 -6.54
CA SER A 82 -2.38 -12.43 -7.49
C SER A 82 -1.01 -13.06 -7.36
N ALA A 83 -0.83 -14.25 -7.96
CA ALA A 83 0.49 -14.82 -8.23
C ALA A 83 0.96 -14.51 -9.66
N LEU A 84 0.35 -13.57 -10.36
CA LEU A 84 0.79 -13.12 -11.69
C LEU A 84 1.87 -12.06 -11.53
N ASP A 85 2.95 -12.15 -12.30
CA ASP A 85 3.98 -11.11 -12.37
C ASP A 85 3.50 -9.86 -13.15
N ASP A 86 4.38 -8.89 -13.37
CA ASP A 86 4.03 -7.66 -14.08
C ASP A 86 3.85 -7.90 -15.60
N GLY A 87 4.30 -9.03 -16.12
CA GLY A 87 4.05 -9.49 -17.49
C GLY A 87 2.78 -10.34 -17.62
N GLY A 88 2.07 -10.59 -16.52
CA GLY A 88 0.88 -11.46 -16.48
C GLY A 88 1.19 -12.95 -16.45
N THR A 89 2.46 -13.33 -16.22
CA THR A 89 2.89 -14.73 -16.11
C THR A 89 2.59 -15.27 -14.71
N ASP A 90 2.02 -16.46 -14.64
CA ASP A 90 1.79 -17.16 -13.36
C ASP A 90 3.12 -17.59 -12.75
N THR A 91 3.40 -17.13 -11.56
CA THR A 91 4.64 -17.45 -10.83
C THR A 91 4.55 -18.75 -10.04
N ARG A 92 3.37 -19.38 -9.96
CA ARG A 92 3.18 -20.65 -9.27
C ARG A 92 3.81 -21.79 -10.08
N SER A 93 4.63 -22.56 -9.43
CA SER A 93 5.34 -23.72 -9.99
C SER A 93 5.26 -24.93 -9.05
N ALA A 94 5.94 -26.02 -9.38
CA ALA A 94 6.01 -27.16 -8.48
C ALA A 94 6.67 -26.82 -7.14
N THR A 95 7.64 -25.90 -7.11
CA THR A 95 8.50 -25.66 -5.95
C THR A 95 8.52 -24.23 -5.44
N GLY A 96 7.80 -23.30 -6.10
CA GLY A 96 7.85 -21.90 -5.71
C GLY A 96 6.69 -21.08 -6.24
N TYR A 97 6.56 -19.89 -5.68
CA TYR A 97 5.61 -18.85 -6.09
C TYR A 97 6.08 -17.48 -5.63
N THR A 98 5.51 -16.45 -6.22
CA THR A 98 5.54 -15.08 -5.69
C THR A 98 4.12 -14.54 -5.68
N LEU A 99 3.66 -14.09 -4.52
CA LEU A 99 2.39 -13.38 -4.38
C LEU A 99 2.63 -11.88 -4.46
N TYR A 100 1.75 -11.18 -5.13
CA TYR A 100 1.76 -9.74 -5.33
C TYR A 100 0.52 -9.12 -4.69
N ALA A 101 0.70 -7.98 -4.03
CA ALA A 101 -0.35 -7.04 -3.67
C ALA A 101 -0.11 -5.73 -4.41
N ARG A 102 -0.88 -5.46 -5.44
CA ARG A 102 -0.77 -4.26 -6.28
C ARG A 102 -1.74 -3.20 -5.83
N GLY A 103 -1.22 -2.04 -5.49
CA GLY A 103 -2.01 -0.91 -5.05
C GLY A 103 -2.90 -0.35 -6.15
N LYS A 104 -4.14 -0.01 -5.78
CA LYS A 104 -5.13 0.65 -6.64
C LYS A 104 -5.69 1.90 -5.96
N GLY A 105 -6.24 2.81 -6.77
CA GLY A 105 -6.80 4.05 -6.25
C GLY A 105 -5.80 4.85 -5.43
N ALA A 106 -6.08 5.08 -4.16
CA ALA A 106 -5.22 5.85 -3.27
C ALA A 106 -3.89 5.15 -2.88
N MET A 107 -3.70 3.87 -3.26
CA MET A 107 -2.47 3.13 -3.08
C MET A 107 -1.80 2.78 -4.42
N ALA A 108 -2.26 3.37 -5.52
CA ALA A 108 -1.61 3.20 -6.82
C ALA A 108 -0.12 3.54 -6.75
N GLY A 109 0.71 2.74 -7.42
CA GLY A 109 2.16 2.86 -7.39
C GLY A 109 2.85 2.03 -6.32
N PHE A 110 2.13 1.44 -5.36
CA PHE A 110 2.70 0.50 -4.39
C PHE A 110 2.50 -0.94 -4.83
N THR A 111 3.56 -1.73 -4.80
CA THR A 111 3.49 -3.19 -4.98
C THR A 111 4.27 -3.87 -3.86
N TYR A 112 3.63 -4.79 -3.17
CA TYR A 112 4.25 -5.62 -2.13
C TYR A 112 4.29 -7.06 -2.60
N THR A 113 5.39 -7.77 -2.33
CA THR A 113 5.53 -9.17 -2.69
C THR A 113 5.98 -10.04 -1.52
N ILE A 114 5.65 -11.32 -1.61
CA ILE A 114 6.19 -12.37 -0.74
C ILE A 114 6.29 -13.67 -1.54
N ASN A 115 7.36 -14.42 -1.33
CA ASN A 115 7.54 -15.72 -1.98
C ASN A 115 7.51 -16.89 -0.97
N GLN A 116 7.69 -18.12 -1.45
CA GLN A 116 7.72 -19.35 -0.66
C GLN A 116 8.82 -19.34 0.42
N ALA A 117 9.95 -18.67 0.17
CA ALA A 117 11.05 -18.53 1.13
C ALA A 117 10.81 -17.42 2.16
N SER A 118 9.61 -16.82 2.19
CA SER A 118 9.26 -15.65 3.03
C SER A 118 10.06 -14.38 2.68
N ALA A 119 10.74 -14.34 1.55
CA ALA A 119 11.41 -13.14 1.09
C ALA A 119 10.34 -12.09 0.71
N LYS A 120 10.51 -10.90 1.24
CA LYS A 120 9.60 -9.77 1.11
C LYS A 120 10.25 -8.68 0.27
N SER A 121 9.47 -8.04 -0.59
CA SER A 121 9.92 -6.82 -1.24
C SER A 121 8.80 -5.82 -1.40
N SER A 122 9.18 -4.59 -1.69
CA SER A 122 8.26 -3.50 -2.01
C SER A 122 8.80 -2.70 -3.18
N THR A 123 7.97 -2.45 -4.15
CA THR A 123 8.24 -1.51 -5.23
C THR A 123 7.31 -0.31 -5.08
N VAL A 124 7.85 0.89 -5.22
CA VAL A 124 7.05 2.12 -5.20
C VAL A 124 7.43 2.96 -6.39
N THR A 125 6.44 3.32 -7.20
CA THR A 125 6.63 4.08 -8.45
C THR A 125 5.68 5.28 -8.46
N GLY A 126 6.22 6.47 -8.75
CA GLY A 126 5.43 7.68 -8.92
C GLY A 126 4.81 8.27 -7.65
N VAL A 127 5.23 7.85 -6.46
CA VAL A 127 4.72 8.34 -5.17
C VAL A 127 5.79 9.17 -4.47
N SER A 128 5.56 10.47 -4.36
CA SER A 128 6.50 11.40 -3.73
C SER A 128 6.78 11.03 -2.27
N GLY A 129 8.05 11.07 -1.88
CA GLY A 129 8.50 10.76 -0.52
C GLY A 129 8.50 9.27 -0.16
N TRP A 130 8.12 8.37 -1.10
CA TRP A 130 8.17 6.93 -0.91
C TRP A 130 9.12 6.28 -1.91
N THR A 131 9.90 5.33 -1.44
CA THR A 131 10.79 4.49 -2.24
C THR A 131 10.56 3.02 -1.89
N GLY A 132 10.81 2.13 -2.84
CA GLY A 132 10.73 0.70 -2.63
C GLY A 132 11.91 0.18 -1.79
N ASN A 133 11.81 -1.09 -1.38
CA ASN A 133 12.88 -1.82 -0.71
C ASN A 133 12.83 -3.29 -1.13
N ALA A 134 13.95 -3.83 -1.64
CA ALA A 134 14.02 -5.20 -2.14
C ALA A 134 14.09 -6.27 -1.02
N GLY A 135 14.27 -5.88 0.24
CA GLY A 135 14.44 -6.81 1.36
C GLY A 135 13.29 -6.80 2.37
N CYS A 136 12.32 -5.89 2.23
CA CYS A 136 11.24 -5.77 3.20
C CYS A 136 10.00 -5.07 2.65
N TRP A 137 8.95 -5.05 3.44
CA TRP A 137 7.74 -4.27 3.18
C TRP A 137 7.86 -2.87 3.76
N VAL A 138 7.92 -1.87 2.90
CA VAL A 138 8.00 -0.47 3.34
C VAL A 138 6.72 -0.04 4.05
N THR A 139 6.88 0.52 5.23
CA THR A 139 5.78 1.03 6.07
C THR A 139 5.83 2.55 6.25
N LYS A 140 6.95 3.17 5.84
CA LYS A 140 7.18 4.62 5.95
C LYS A 140 7.85 5.15 4.68
N GLY A 141 7.78 6.46 4.50
CA GLY A 141 8.51 7.14 3.44
C GLY A 141 10.01 6.86 3.49
N GLY A 142 10.71 7.06 2.35
CA GLY A 142 12.15 6.81 2.26
C GLY A 142 12.56 5.34 2.29
N GLY A 143 11.67 4.40 1.96
CA GLY A 143 12.01 2.95 1.89
C GLY A 143 12.22 2.28 3.25
N GLN A 144 11.70 2.88 4.32
CA GLN A 144 11.80 2.31 5.67
C GLN A 144 10.74 1.23 5.91
N CYS A 145 11.12 0.17 6.61
CA CYS A 145 10.29 -1.01 6.92
C CYS A 145 9.64 -0.96 8.31
#